data_e3fea9d16b82fad62cbdb75c50b43a72
#
_entry.id   e3fea9d16b82fad62cbdb75c50b43a72
#
_cell.length_a   1.000
_cell.length_b   1.000
_cell.length_c   1.000
_cell.angle_alpha   90.00
_cell.angle_beta   90.00
_cell.angle_gamma   90.00
#
_symmetry.space_group_name_H-M   'P 1'
#
loop_
_entity.id
_entity.type
_entity.pdbx_description
1 polymer ?
#
loop_
_entity_poly.entity_id
_entity_poly.type
_entity_poly.pdbx_seq_one_letter_code
_entity_poly.pdbx_strand_id
1 'polypeptide(L)'
;MTDYKMRRQIMVDTQVRPSDVTKFPIIDALLNVPREKFVPDGKREAAYIGENLSIGPSRVILEPRTLAKLLDVLDIKNNELVLDIGSGLGYSSAVISRMAELVIAVEQDKGFAVEAEEILSEVGADNVVVQVNKLEDGAPQHGPYDVIILQGGVEEIPLSILNQLKNGGRIGAVFIEEGLGTARIGYKLNSNITWRYSFNAAAPILEGFLKQKDFVL
;
A
#
# COMPACT_ATOMS: atom_id res chain seq x y z
N MET A 1 16.23 -13.41 22.66
CA MET A 1 16.15 -13.21 21.20
C MET A 1 14.68 -13.09 20.85
N THR A 2 14.24 -11.97 20.28
CA THR A 2 12.82 -11.74 19.98
C THR A 2 12.36 -12.70 18.88
N ASP A 3 11.31 -13.46 19.14
CA ASP A 3 10.71 -14.36 18.14
C ASP A 3 9.74 -13.60 17.23
N TYR A 4 10.26 -12.96 16.20
CA TYR A 4 9.46 -12.21 15.22
C TYR A 4 8.54 -13.13 14.40
N LYS A 5 8.90 -14.39 14.20
CA LYS A 5 8.02 -15.35 13.51
C LYS A 5 6.74 -15.60 14.32
N MET A 6 6.87 -15.79 15.63
CA MET A 6 5.73 -15.94 16.52
C MET A 6 4.87 -14.66 16.56
N ARG A 7 5.50 -13.48 16.65
CA ARG A 7 4.76 -12.20 16.63
C ARG A 7 3.99 -12.00 15.32
N ARG A 8 4.56 -12.39 14.19
CA ARG A 8 3.91 -12.33 12.88
C ARG A 8 2.69 -13.26 12.82
N GLN A 9 2.81 -14.47 13.35
CA GLN A 9 1.68 -15.39 13.48
C GLN A 9 0.58 -14.78 14.34
N ILE A 10 0.91 -14.24 15.51
CA ILE A 10 -0.05 -13.56 16.41
C ILE A 10 -0.73 -12.40 15.68
N MET A 11 0.02 -11.55 14.95
CA MET A 11 -0.54 -10.46 14.17
C MET A 11 -1.60 -10.96 13.16
N VAL A 12 -1.30 -12.01 12.42
CA VAL A 12 -2.24 -12.58 11.44
C VAL A 12 -3.48 -13.14 12.16
N ASP A 13 -3.30 -13.88 13.25
CA ASP A 13 -4.41 -14.55 13.93
C ASP A 13 -5.29 -13.58 14.73
N THR A 14 -4.75 -12.46 15.22
CA THR A 14 -5.49 -11.53 16.10
C THR A 14 -5.94 -10.24 15.41
N GLN A 15 -5.32 -9.85 14.27
CA GLN A 15 -5.63 -8.58 13.61
C GLN A 15 -6.18 -8.77 12.19
N VAL A 16 -5.69 -9.77 11.45
CA VAL A 16 -6.03 -9.98 10.03
C VAL A 16 -7.25 -10.89 9.90
N ARG A 17 -7.18 -12.13 10.41
CA ARG A 17 -8.28 -13.11 10.33
C ARG A 17 -9.60 -12.62 10.97
N PRO A 18 -9.59 -11.97 12.15
CA PRO A 18 -10.81 -11.43 12.75
C PRO A 18 -11.42 -10.26 11.99
N SER A 19 -10.72 -9.74 10.98
CA SER A 19 -11.20 -8.67 10.09
C SER A 19 -11.78 -9.19 8.77
N ASP A 20 -12.19 -10.47 8.75
CA ASP A 20 -12.78 -11.18 7.60
C ASP A 20 -11.82 -11.38 6.42
N VAL A 21 -10.51 -11.26 6.63
CA VAL A 21 -9.51 -11.59 5.60
C VAL A 21 -9.08 -13.04 5.74
N THR A 22 -9.52 -13.88 4.82
CA THR A 22 -9.29 -15.35 4.86
C THR A 22 -8.64 -15.90 3.58
N LYS A 23 -8.44 -15.07 2.54
CA LYS A 23 -7.82 -15.51 1.29
C LYS A 23 -6.40 -16.00 1.53
N PHE A 24 -6.12 -17.24 1.11
CA PHE A 24 -4.83 -17.92 1.35
C PHE A 24 -3.63 -17.08 0.85
N PRO A 25 -3.62 -16.49 -0.37
CA PRO A 25 -2.46 -15.73 -0.82
C PRO A 25 -2.10 -14.55 0.08
N ILE A 26 -3.10 -13.85 0.64
CA ILE A 26 -2.88 -12.71 1.55
C ILE A 26 -2.33 -13.21 2.89
N ILE A 27 -2.92 -14.24 3.45
CA ILE A 27 -2.49 -14.84 4.71
C ILE A 27 -1.05 -15.38 4.58
N ASP A 28 -0.77 -16.11 3.50
CA ASP A 28 0.57 -16.65 3.24
C ASP A 28 1.60 -15.52 3.08
N ALA A 29 1.30 -14.48 2.31
CA ALA A 29 2.19 -13.34 2.13
C ALA A 29 2.50 -12.66 3.47
N LEU A 30 1.48 -12.37 4.28
CA LEU A 30 1.64 -11.73 5.59
C LEU A 30 2.40 -12.62 6.60
N LEU A 31 2.31 -13.93 6.51
CA LEU A 31 3.06 -14.86 7.35
C LEU A 31 4.52 -15.00 6.94
N ASN A 32 4.86 -14.79 5.67
CA ASN A 32 6.20 -15.02 5.14
C ASN A 32 7.04 -13.75 4.97
N VAL A 33 6.42 -12.57 4.81
CA VAL A 33 7.14 -11.30 4.69
C VAL A 33 7.52 -10.76 6.08
N PRO A 34 8.82 -10.57 6.39
CA PRO A 34 9.30 -10.16 7.71
C PRO A 34 9.11 -8.65 7.92
N ARG A 35 7.93 -8.23 8.40
CA ARG A 35 7.56 -6.81 8.56
C ARG A 35 8.58 -6.02 9.39
N GLU A 36 9.24 -6.67 10.36
CA GLU A 36 10.28 -6.06 11.21
C GLU A 36 11.52 -5.60 10.44
N LYS A 37 11.74 -6.06 9.21
CA LYS A 37 12.82 -5.59 8.35
C LYS A 37 12.51 -4.26 7.67
N PHE A 38 11.24 -3.94 7.48
CA PHE A 38 10.75 -2.76 6.76
C PHE A 38 10.42 -1.59 7.71
N VAL A 39 10.93 -1.60 8.91
CA VAL A 39 10.74 -0.54 9.90
C VAL A 39 12.10 -0.04 10.36
N PRO A 40 12.22 1.25 10.74
CA PRO A 40 13.45 1.77 11.33
C PRO A 40 13.90 0.93 12.53
N ASP A 41 15.21 0.74 12.71
CA ASP A 41 15.80 -0.14 13.72
C ASP A 41 15.21 0.06 15.13
N GLY A 42 15.02 1.30 15.54
CA GLY A 42 14.43 1.63 16.84
C GLY A 42 12.95 1.26 16.99
N LYS A 43 12.27 0.84 15.91
CA LYS A 43 10.84 0.49 15.87
C LYS A 43 10.57 -1.00 15.62
N ARG A 44 11.60 -1.83 15.49
CA ARG A 44 11.43 -3.27 15.18
C ARG A 44 10.56 -4.00 16.20
N GLU A 45 10.65 -3.66 17.48
CA GLU A 45 9.82 -4.25 18.54
C GLU A 45 8.33 -3.92 18.38
N ALA A 46 8.01 -2.77 17.75
CA ALA A 46 6.65 -2.33 17.49
C ALA A 46 6.12 -2.76 16.10
N ALA A 47 6.90 -3.49 15.30
CA ALA A 47 6.54 -3.81 13.93
C ALA A 47 5.17 -4.52 13.76
N TYR A 48 4.71 -5.21 14.78
CA TYR A 48 3.51 -6.04 14.77
C TYR A 48 2.33 -5.51 15.59
N ILE A 49 2.39 -4.23 16.02
CA ILE A 49 1.25 -3.58 16.67
C ILE A 49 0.09 -3.36 15.70
N GLY A 50 -1.13 -3.27 16.23
CA GLY A 50 -2.35 -3.03 15.45
C GLY A 50 -2.60 -1.55 15.14
N GLU A 51 -1.54 -0.81 14.78
CA GLU A 51 -1.59 0.62 14.47
C GLU A 51 -0.71 0.95 13.26
N ASN A 52 -0.94 2.12 12.66
CA ASN A 52 -0.05 2.64 11.63
C ASN A 52 1.32 2.95 12.25
N LEU A 53 2.37 2.41 11.68
CA LEU A 53 3.72 2.63 12.17
C LEU A 53 4.42 3.73 11.39
N SER A 54 4.66 4.88 12.03
CA SER A 54 5.37 5.99 11.39
C SER A 54 6.81 5.60 11.03
N ILE A 55 7.20 5.85 9.77
CA ILE A 55 8.57 5.67 9.25
C ILE A 55 9.23 7.02 8.92
N GLY A 56 8.44 8.10 8.88
CA GLY A 56 8.91 9.46 8.61
C GLY A 56 7.77 10.46 8.70
N PRO A 57 8.00 11.75 8.39
CA PRO A 57 6.95 12.76 8.32
C PRO A 57 5.86 12.35 7.33
N SER A 58 4.60 12.30 7.79
CA SER A 58 3.43 11.89 6.96
C SER A 58 3.57 10.54 6.25
N ARG A 59 4.51 9.70 6.69
CA ARG A 59 4.79 8.38 6.11
C ARG A 59 4.62 7.28 7.13
N VAL A 60 3.83 6.28 6.78
CA VAL A 60 3.55 5.14 7.66
C VAL A 60 3.61 3.82 6.89
N ILE A 61 3.88 2.75 7.61
CA ILE A 61 3.44 1.43 7.19
C ILE A 61 2.03 1.26 7.75
N LEU A 62 1.06 1.03 6.88
CA LEU A 62 -0.34 0.85 7.29
C LEU A 62 -0.48 -0.28 8.32
N GLU A 63 -1.41 -0.12 9.25
CA GLU A 63 -1.74 -1.19 10.19
C GLU A 63 -2.04 -2.50 9.46
N PRO A 64 -1.75 -3.66 10.05
CA PRO A 64 -1.92 -4.96 9.39
C PRO A 64 -3.34 -5.19 8.88
N ARG A 65 -4.35 -4.77 9.65
CA ARG A 65 -5.76 -4.87 9.29
C ARG A 65 -6.08 -4.07 8.02
N THR A 66 -5.68 -2.82 7.96
CA THR A 66 -5.98 -1.93 6.82
C THR A 66 -5.32 -2.43 5.53
N LEU A 67 -4.03 -2.78 5.58
CA LEU A 67 -3.35 -3.35 4.41
C LEU A 67 -4.02 -4.64 3.95
N ALA A 68 -4.27 -5.58 4.86
CA ALA A 68 -4.88 -6.86 4.53
C ALA A 68 -6.27 -6.72 3.91
N LYS A 69 -7.13 -5.84 4.44
CA LYS A 69 -8.46 -5.57 3.89
C LYS A 69 -8.41 -4.88 2.53
N LEU A 70 -7.47 -3.96 2.30
CA LEU A 70 -7.27 -3.37 0.97
C LEU A 70 -6.88 -4.45 -0.05
N LEU A 71 -5.94 -5.34 0.30
CA LEU A 71 -5.53 -6.45 -0.56
C LEU A 71 -6.69 -7.42 -0.83
N ASP A 72 -7.52 -7.69 0.18
CA ASP A 72 -8.66 -8.58 0.04
C ASP A 72 -9.71 -8.06 -0.94
N VAL A 73 -10.05 -6.77 -0.87
CA VAL A 73 -11.03 -6.16 -1.77
C VAL A 73 -10.46 -5.84 -3.15
N LEU A 74 -9.15 -5.59 -3.26
CA LEU A 74 -8.45 -5.44 -4.54
C LEU A 74 -8.31 -6.77 -5.28
N ASP A 75 -8.28 -7.90 -4.58
CA ASP A 75 -8.28 -9.25 -5.14
C ASP A 75 -7.24 -9.46 -6.25
N ILE A 76 -5.99 -9.12 -5.94
CA ILE A 76 -4.85 -9.13 -6.87
C ILE A 76 -4.61 -10.55 -7.41
N LYS A 77 -4.37 -10.67 -8.72
CA LYS A 77 -4.10 -11.94 -9.41
C LYS A 77 -2.63 -12.07 -9.79
N ASN A 78 -2.16 -13.30 -9.92
CA ASN A 78 -0.76 -13.62 -10.18
C ASN A 78 -0.24 -13.24 -11.59
N ASN A 79 -1.11 -12.76 -12.45
CA ASN A 79 -0.78 -12.26 -13.78
C ASN A 79 -1.02 -10.74 -13.92
N GLU A 80 -1.12 -10.02 -12.82
CA GLU A 80 -1.43 -8.59 -12.82
C GLU A 80 -0.20 -7.74 -12.50
N LEU A 81 -0.15 -6.57 -13.15
CA LEU A 81 0.79 -5.50 -12.90
C LEU A 81 0.21 -4.53 -11.88
N VAL A 82 0.93 -4.33 -10.77
CA VAL A 82 0.49 -3.49 -9.65
C VAL A 82 1.36 -2.25 -9.52
N LEU A 83 0.74 -1.09 -9.31
CA LEU A 83 1.40 0.15 -8.89
C LEU A 83 1.14 0.35 -7.39
N ASP A 84 2.21 0.34 -6.60
CA ASP A 84 2.21 0.58 -5.16
C ASP A 84 2.78 1.97 -4.86
N ILE A 85 1.90 2.93 -4.55
CA ILE A 85 2.27 4.34 -4.37
C ILE A 85 2.49 4.66 -2.90
N GLY A 86 3.64 5.23 -2.60
CA GLY A 86 4.03 5.57 -1.24
C GLY A 86 4.56 4.37 -0.48
N SER A 87 5.31 3.51 -1.15
CA SER A 87 5.77 2.21 -0.65
C SER A 87 6.68 2.29 0.59
N GLY A 88 7.24 3.49 0.90
CA GLY A 88 8.16 3.67 2.02
C GLY A 88 9.37 2.74 1.91
N LEU A 89 9.57 1.93 2.95
CA LEU A 89 10.63 0.93 2.98
C LEU A 89 10.28 -0.37 2.24
N GLY A 90 9.13 -0.44 1.52
CA GLY A 90 8.79 -1.54 0.62
C GLY A 90 7.98 -2.68 1.23
N TYR A 91 7.44 -2.58 2.46
CA TYR A 91 6.68 -3.67 3.07
C TYR A 91 5.46 -4.09 2.26
N SER A 92 4.62 -3.14 1.85
CA SER A 92 3.44 -3.41 1.02
C SER A 92 3.84 -4.07 -0.29
N SER A 93 4.88 -3.56 -0.94
CA SER A 93 5.40 -4.10 -2.20
C SER A 93 5.88 -5.53 -2.05
N ALA A 94 6.61 -5.87 -0.96
CA ALA A 94 7.03 -7.24 -0.66
C ALA A 94 5.85 -8.19 -0.41
N VAL A 95 4.77 -7.70 0.23
CA VAL A 95 3.54 -8.50 0.42
C VAL A 95 2.83 -8.71 -0.91
N ILE A 96 2.67 -7.65 -1.71
CA ILE A 96 2.00 -7.68 -3.02
C ILE A 96 2.77 -8.56 -4.01
N SER A 97 4.10 -8.55 -3.97
CA SER A 97 4.96 -9.33 -4.88
C SER A 97 4.69 -10.83 -4.85
N ARG A 98 4.18 -11.33 -3.71
CA ARG A 98 3.81 -12.75 -3.57
C ARG A 98 2.47 -13.10 -4.23
N MET A 99 1.72 -12.10 -4.72
CA MET A 99 0.39 -12.28 -5.31
C MET A 99 0.29 -11.74 -6.73
N ALA A 100 1.23 -10.87 -7.15
CA ALA A 100 1.23 -10.20 -8.44
C ALA A 100 2.31 -10.76 -9.38
N GLU A 101 2.21 -10.49 -10.67
CA GLU A 101 3.26 -10.76 -11.64
C GLU A 101 4.45 -9.82 -11.45
N LEU A 102 4.17 -8.52 -11.35
CA LEU A 102 5.16 -7.46 -11.18
C LEU A 102 4.58 -6.33 -10.33
N VAL A 103 5.40 -5.75 -9.48
CA VAL A 103 5.05 -4.57 -8.67
C VAL A 103 5.97 -3.42 -9.03
N ILE A 104 5.39 -2.28 -9.36
CA ILE A 104 6.11 -1.01 -9.47
C ILE A 104 5.85 -0.23 -8.20
N ALA A 105 6.88 -0.09 -7.37
CA ALA A 105 6.85 0.61 -6.09
C ALA A 105 7.32 2.06 -6.28
N VAL A 106 6.44 3.03 -6.08
CA VAL A 106 6.79 4.45 -6.19
C VAL A 106 7.04 5.03 -4.81
N GLU A 107 8.26 5.57 -4.63
CA GLU A 107 8.67 6.30 -3.44
C GLU A 107 9.38 7.59 -3.83
N GLN A 108 9.00 8.72 -3.20
CA GLN A 108 9.61 10.00 -3.51
C GLN A 108 10.85 10.31 -2.66
N ASP A 109 10.96 9.75 -1.46
CA ASP A 109 12.15 9.86 -0.63
C ASP A 109 13.23 8.90 -1.14
N LYS A 110 14.34 9.47 -1.61
CA LYS A 110 15.46 8.69 -2.17
C LYS A 110 16.11 7.78 -1.13
N GLY A 111 16.12 8.19 0.14
CA GLY A 111 16.69 7.37 1.22
C GLY A 111 15.84 6.13 1.44
N PHE A 112 14.52 6.29 1.53
CA PHE A 112 13.60 5.16 1.64
C PHE A 112 13.65 4.26 0.42
N ALA A 113 13.75 4.81 -0.80
CA ALA A 113 13.82 4.01 -2.01
C ALA A 113 15.06 3.11 -2.05
N VAL A 114 16.23 3.65 -1.72
CA VAL A 114 17.49 2.87 -1.67
C VAL A 114 17.41 1.77 -0.59
N GLU A 115 16.95 2.11 0.61
CA GLU A 115 16.78 1.13 1.69
C GLU A 115 15.73 0.07 1.32
N ALA A 116 14.65 0.46 0.64
CA ALA A 116 13.63 -0.47 0.15
C ALA A 116 14.21 -1.48 -0.86
N GLU A 117 15.04 -1.04 -1.83
CA GLU A 117 15.68 -1.93 -2.80
C GLU A 117 16.56 -2.99 -2.09
N GLU A 118 17.35 -2.56 -1.10
CA GLU A 118 18.19 -3.47 -0.31
C GLU A 118 17.37 -4.51 0.45
N ILE A 119 16.32 -4.07 1.16
CA ILE A 119 15.46 -4.96 1.95
C ILE A 119 14.68 -5.91 1.03
N LEU A 120 14.12 -5.41 -0.08
CA LEU A 120 13.37 -6.21 -1.05
C LEU A 120 14.23 -7.32 -1.65
N SER A 121 15.48 -7.01 -2.02
CA SER A 121 16.46 -8.00 -2.48
C SER A 121 16.78 -9.05 -1.37
N GLU A 122 16.99 -8.60 -0.13
CA GLU A 122 17.28 -9.49 1.00
C GLU A 122 16.14 -10.49 1.29
N VAL A 123 14.89 -10.07 1.08
CA VAL A 123 13.71 -10.93 1.31
C VAL A 123 13.28 -11.72 0.07
N GLY A 124 13.99 -11.59 -1.05
CA GLY A 124 13.71 -12.32 -2.29
C GLY A 124 12.46 -11.83 -3.02
N ALA A 125 12.14 -10.53 -2.95
CA ALA A 125 11.04 -9.90 -3.69
C ALA A 125 11.53 -9.41 -5.07
N ASP A 126 12.04 -10.31 -5.90
CA ASP A 126 12.74 -10.01 -7.17
C ASP A 126 11.82 -9.44 -8.26
N ASN A 127 10.51 -9.55 -8.11
CA ASN A 127 9.51 -8.97 -8.99
C ASN A 127 8.96 -7.62 -8.50
N VAL A 128 9.75 -6.87 -7.71
CA VAL A 128 9.47 -5.49 -7.33
C VAL A 128 10.50 -4.57 -7.98
N VAL A 129 10.03 -3.52 -8.64
CA VAL A 129 10.86 -2.45 -9.19
C VAL A 129 10.57 -1.16 -8.43
N VAL A 130 11.56 -0.62 -7.74
CA VAL A 130 11.43 0.66 -7.03
C VAL A 130 11.69 1.81 -8.00
N GLN A 131 10.79 2.78 -7.99
CA GLN A 131 10.88 4.00 -8.81
C GLN A 131 10.90 5.22 -7.90
N VAL A 132 11.97 6.02 -7.97
CA VAL A 132 12.04 7.32 -7.31
C VAL A 132 11.28 8.33 -8.17
N ASN A 133 10.11 8.74 -7.72
CA ASN A 133 9.30 9.76 -8.39
C ASN A 133 8.37 10.44 -7.37
N LYS A 134 7.80 11.60 -7.74
CA LYS A 134 6.71 12.18 -6.96
C LYS A 134 5.54 11.22 -6.91
N LEU A 135 4.90 11.14 -5.75
CA LEU A 135 3.83 10.16 -5.54
C LEU A 135 2.62 10.43 -6.46
N GLU A 136 2.29 11.72 -6.68
CA GLU A 136 1.19 12.16 -7.54
C GLU A 136 1.44 11.95 -9.03
N ASP A 137 2.68 11.71 -9.44
CA ASP A 137 3.04 11.40 -10.83
C ASP A 137 2.98 9.90 -11.13
N GLY A 138 3.10 9.04 -10.10
CA GLY A 138 3.15 7.59 -10.28
C GLY A 138 4.34 7.13 -11.10
N ALA A 139 4.12 6.16 -11.99
CA ALA A 139 5.14 5.62 -12.89
C ALA A 139 4.55 5.28 -14.28
N PRO A 140 4.13 6.28 -15.06
CA PRO A 140 3.40 6.07 -16.32
C PRO A 140 4.20 5.28 -17.36
N GLN A 141 5.54 5.30 -17.30
CA GLN A 141 6.42 4.58 -18.24
C GLN A 141 6.31 3.05 -18.10
N HIS A 142 5.80 2.54 -16.99
CA HIS A 142 5.61 1.10 -16.74
C HIS A 142 4.16 0.65 -16.88
N GLY A 143 3.22 1.62 -17.00
CA GLY A 143 1.78 1.34 -17.12
C GLY A 143 1.35 0.86 -18.51
N PRO A 144 0.04 0.62 -18.71
CA PRO A 144 -1.03 0.79 -17.72
C PRO A 144 -1.12 -0.37 -16.72
N TYR A 145 -1.64 -0.09 -15.52
CA TYR A 145 -1.71 -1.02 -14.39
C TYR A 145 -3.07 -1.70 -14.27
N ASP A 146 -3.07 -2.96 -13.85
CA ASP A 146 -4.28 -3.71 -13.49
C ASP A 146 -4.82 -3.24 -12.13
N VAL A 147 -3.89 -2.97 -11.20
CA VAL A 147 -4.22 -2.52 -9.85
C VAL A 147 -3.32 -1.36 -9.46
N ILE A 148 -3.91 -0.37 -8.76
CA ILE A 148 -3.18 0.70 -8.09
C ILE A 148 -3.56 0.67 -6.61
N ILE A 149 -2.59 0.77 -5.72
CA ILE A 149 -2.80 0.86 -4.27
C ILE A 149 -1.99 2.02 -3.70
N LEU A 150 -2.58 2.78 -2.78
CA LEU A 150 -1.92 3.90 -2.10
C LEU A 150 -1.69 3.56 -0.62
N GLN A 151 -0.45 3.77 -0.16
CA GLN A 151 0.00 3.42 1.20
C GLN A 151 -0.13 4.61 2.16
N GLY A 152 -1.28 5.28 2.10
CA GLY A 152 -1.61 6.41 2.97
C GLY A 152 -2.98 6.97 2.69
N GLY A 153 -3.29 8.09 3.35
CA GLY A 153 -4.53 8.82 3.14
C GLY A 153 -4.49 9.70 1.89
N VAL A 154 -5.64 9.95 1.31
CA VAL A 154 -5.82 10.89 0.20
C VAL A 154 -7.07 11.74 0.45
N GLU A 155 -7.06 13.01 0.07
CA GLU A 155 -8.28 13.81 -0.08
C GLU A 155 -8.78 13.74 -1.52
N GLU A 156 -7.84 13.73 -2.48
CA GLU A 156 -8.13 13.62 -3.91
C GLU A 156 -7.04 12.78 -4.59
N ILE A 157 -7.43 12.02 -5.61
CA ILE A 157 -6.48 11.27 -6.44
C ILE A 157 -6.35 11.98 -7.78
N PRO A 158 -5.13 12.44 -8.16
CA PRO A 158 -4.91 13.16 -9.40
C PRO A 158 -5.24 12.34 -10.65
N LEU A 159 -5.66 13.02 -11.72
CA LEU A 159 -5.90 12.38 -13.02
C LEU A 159 -4.64 11.71 -13.58
N SER A 160 -3.45 12.22 -13.26
CA SER A 160 -2.17 11.59 -13.60
C SER A 160 -2.11 10.13 -13.15
N ILE A 161 -2.62 9.81 -11.96
CA ILE A 161 -2.69 8.44 -11.41
C ILE A 161 -3.84 7.66 -12.06
N LEU A 162 -5.04 8.25 -12.12
CA LEU A 162 -6.23 7.57 -12.64
C LEU A 162 -6.06 7.16 -14.11
N ASN A 163 -5.29 7.94 -14.89
CA ASN A 163 -5.00 7.63 -16.29
C ASN A 163 -4.06 6.43 -16.46
N GLN A 164 -3.25 6.11 -15.45
CA GLN A 164 -2.36 4.94 -15.47
C GLN A 164 -3.08 3.62 -15.21
N LEU A 165 -4.35 3.66 -14.77
CA LEU A 165 -5.14 2.45 -14.54
C LEU A 165 -5.72 1.93 -15.86
N LYS A 166 -5.62 0.61 -16.11
CA LYS A 166 -6.25 -0.07 -17.25
C LYS A 166 -7.77 0.09 -17.22
N ASN A 167 -8.41 0.00 -18.40
CA ASN A 167 -9.85 -0.22 -18.44
C ASN A 167 -10.17 -1.61 -17.85
N GLY A 168 -11.11 -1.65 -16.90
CA GLY A 168 -11.37 -2.84 -16.08
C GLY A 168 -10.45 -2.98 -14.87
N GLY A 169 -9.44 -2.11 -14.72
CA GLY A 169 -8.57 -2.06 -13.56
C GLY A 169 -9.22 -1.47 -12.32
N ARG A 170 -8.56 -1.61 -11.18
CA ARG A 170 -9.08 -1.15 -9.89
C ARG A 170 -8.02 -0.47 -9.04
N ILE A 171 -8.47 0.50 -8.23
CA ILE A 171 -7.60 1.32 -7.39
C ILE A 171 -8.14 1.34 -5.96
N GLY A 172 -7.27 1.14 -4.96
CA GLY A 172 -7.61 1.18 -3.54
C GLY A 172 -6.89 2.30 -2.81
N ALA A 173 -7.63 3.08 -2.01
CA ALA A 173 -7.09 4.15 -1.19
C ALA A 173 -7.93 4.40 0.06
N VAL A 174 -7.32 5.05 1.06
CA VAL A 174 -7.99 5.57 2.25
C VAL A 174 -8.30 7.05 2.03
N PHE A 175 -9.57 7.38 1.79
CA PHE A 175 -10.01 8.77 1.63
C PHE A 175 -10.20 9.42 2.99
N ILE A 176 -9.67 10.62 3.14
CA ILE A 176 -9.80 11.43 4.37
C ILE A 176 -10.73 12.61 4.06
N GLU A 177 -11.90 12.63 4.69
CA GLU A 177 -12.92 13.66 4.54
C GLU A 177 -13.29 14.17 5.94
N GLU A 178 -13.11 15.46 6.20
CA GLU A 178 -13.41 16.10 7.49
C GLU A 178 -12.82 15.37 8.72
N GLY A 179 -11.61 14.81 8.54
CA GLY A 179 -10.92 14.06 9.60
C GLY A 179 -11.36 12.59 9.74
N LEU A 180 -12.34 12.14 8.96
CA LEU A 180 -12.77 10.75 8.93
C LEU A 180 -12.13 10.01 7.76
N GLY A 181 -11.61 8.81 8.01
CA GLY A 181 -10.96 8.00 7.00
C GLY A 181 -11.82 6.81 6.55
N THR A 182 -11.98 6.65 5.24
CA THR A 182 -12.72 5.54 4.62
C THR A 182 -11.91 4.89 3.51
N ALA A 183 -11.66 3.59 3.58
CA ALA A 183 -11.11 2.84 2.47
C ALA A 183 -12.17 2.68 1.38
N ARG A 184 -11.80 3.05 0.16
CA ARG A 184 -12.66 2.96 -1.03
C ARG A 184 -11.92 2.26 -2.16
N ILE A 185 -12.69 1.55 -2.97
CA ILE A 185 -12.18 0.90 -4.18
C ILE A 185 -12.84 1.55 -5.40
N GLY A 186 -12.01 2.06 -6.30
CA GLY A 186 -12.41 2.58 -7.60
C GLY A 186 -12.29 1.52 -8.69
N TYR A 187 -13.31 1.35 -9.49
CA TYR A 187 -13.31 0.50 -10.68
C TYR A 187 -13.37 1.36 -11.92
N LYS A 188 -12.39 1.21 -12.82
CA LYS A 188 -12.34 1.97 -14.07
C LYS A 188 -13.13 1.27 -15.15
N LEU A 189 -14.13 1.97 -15.68
CA LEU A 189 -14.85 1.53 -16.87
C LEU A 189 -14.83 2.68 -17.89
N ASN A 190 -14.15 2.48 -18.99
CA ASN A 190 -13.83 3.50 -19.98
C ASN A 190 -13.05 4.67 -19.33
N SER A 191 -13.54 5.89 -19.42
CA SER A 191 -12.94 7.08 -18.78
C SER A 191 -13.43 7.36 -17.35
N ASN A 192 -14.40 6.57 -16.85
CA ASN A 192 -15.04 6.81 -15.56
C ASN A 192 -14.49 5.87 -14.48
N ILE A 193 -14.39 6.36 -13.25
CA ILE A 193 -14.10 5.54 -12.07
C ILE A 193 -15.32 5.59 -11.14
N THR A 194 -15.80 4.39 -10.81
CA THR A 194 -16.88 4.23 -9.84
C THR A 194 -16.31 3.79 -8.51
N TRP A 195 -16.45 4.63 -7.50
CA TRP A 195 -15.97 4.39 -6.15
C TRP A 195 -17.00 3.65 -5.31
N ARG A 196 -16.52 2.67 -4.53
CA ARG A 196 -17.32 1.95 -3.55
C ARG A 196 -16.65 2.03 -2.19
N TYR A 197 -17.45 2.34 -1.16
CA TYR A 197 -17.03 2.22 0.23
C TYR A 197 -16.70 0.75 0.55
N SER A 198 -15.65 0.54 1.32
CA SER A 198 -15.26 -0.80 1.78
C SER A 198 -15.26 -0.90 3.31
N PHE A 199 -14.48 -0.09 3.99
CA PHE A 199 -14.38 -0.09 5.46
C PHE A 199 -13.79 1.23 5.97
N ASN A 200 -13.91 1.46 7.30
CA ASN A 200 -13.26 2.61 7.94
C ASN A 200 -11.79 2.31 8.21
N ALA A 201 -10.92 3.26 7.86
CA ALA A 201 -9.49 3.21 8.10
C ALA A 201 -8.97 4.64 8.31
N ALA A 202 -7.81 4.77 8.93
CA ALA A 202 -7.13 6.05 9.09
C ALA A 202 -5.69 5.95 8.57
N ALA A 203 -5.23 7.01 7.91
CA ALA A 203 -3.83 7.14 7.53
C ALA A 203 -3.49 8.64 7.36
N PRO A 204 -2.24 9.05 7.57
CA PRO A 204 -1.82 10.40 7.23
C PRO A 204 -1.93 10.61 5.72
N ILE A 205 -2.29 11.84 5.31
CA ILE A 205 -2.43 12.17 3.89
C ILE A 205 -1.05 12.19 3.24
N LEU A 206 -0.94 11.50 2.11
CA LEU A 206 0.26 11.49 1.27
C LEU A 206 0.51 12.86 0.64
N GLU A 207 1.77 13.23 0.51
CA GLU A 207 2.15 14.42 -0.23
C GLU A 207 1.68 14.33 -1.68
N GLY A 208 1.12 15.43 -2.23
CA GLY A 208 0.54 15.45 -3.57
C GLY A 208 -0.93 14.99 -3.65
N PHE A 209 -1.53 14.51 -2.54
CA PHE A 209 -2.91 14.01 -2.52
C PHE A 209 -3.87 14.85 -1.65
N LEU A 210 -3.46 16.07 -1.28
CA LEU A 210 -4.33 17.06 -0.67
C LEU A 210 -5.24 17.68 -1.74
N LYS A 211 -6.50 17.87 -1.41
CA LYS A 211 -7.42 18.60 -2.26
C LYS A 211 -6.99 20.07 -2.35
N GLN A 212 -6.83 20.58 -3.57
CA GLN A 212 -6.59 22.00 -3.75
C GLN A 212 -7.82 22.79 -3.26
N LYS A 213 -7.59 23.69 -2.30
CA LYS A 213 -8.64 24.62 -1.87
C LYS A 213 -8.75 25.71 -2.93
N ASP A 214 -9.87 25.76 -3.63
CA ASP A 214 -10.20 26.91 -4.44
C ASP A 214 -10.31 28.12 -3.50
N PHE A 215 -9.45 29.11 -3.69
CA PHE A 215 -9.64 30.41 -3.05
C PHE A 215 -10.88 31.05 -3.70
N VAL A 216 -12.01 30.98 -3.03
CA VAL A 216 -13.17 31.84 -3.35
C VAL A 216 -12.82 33.23 -2.82
N LEU A 217 -12.55 34.16 -3.76
CA LEU A 217 -12.39 35.60 -3.51
C LEU A 217 -13.74 36.20 -3.18
#